data_58e93c38aa96529ae8c2762dd07ee2fb
#
_entry.id   58e93c38aa96529ae8c2762dd07ee2fb
#
_cell.length_a   1.000
_cell.length_b   1.000
_cell.length_c   1.000
_cell.angle_alpha   90.00
_cell.angle_beta   90.00
_cell.angle_gamma   90.00
#
_symmetry.space_group_name_H-M   'P 1'
#
loop_
_entity.id
_entity.type
_entity.pdbx_description
1 polymer ?
#
loop_
_entity_poly.entity_id
_entity_poly.type
_entity_poly.pdbx_seq_one_letter_code
_entity_poly.pdbx_strand_id
1 'polypeptide(L)'
;MALKQISSNKCFGGLQKVFEHDSVELNCIMKFAVYLPPKAETGKCPAVYWLSGLTCTEQNFISKSGYHQAASEHGLVVIAPDTSPRGCNIKGEDESWDFGTGAGFYVDATEEPWKTNYRMYAYVTEELPQLVNANFPVDPQRTSIFGHSMGGHGALICALKNPGKYKSVSAFAPICNPVLCPWGKKAFSGYLGTDQSKWKAYDATHLVKSYPGSQLDILIDQGKDDQFLSDGQLLPDNFIAACTEKKIPVVFRLQEGYDHSYYFTSTFIADHIRHHAKYLNA
;
A
#
# COMPACT_ATOMS: atom_id res chain seq x y z
N MET A 1 4.76 -0.35 -23.51
CA MET A 1 4.54 0.28 -22.18
C MET A 1 5.39 1.55 -22.09
N ALA A 2 4.81 2.64 -22.54
CA ALA A 2 5.53 3.91 -22.60
C ALA A 2 5.39 4.66 -21.26
N LEU A 3 6.54 4.99 -20.66
CA LEU A 3 6.59 5.83 -19.48
C LEU A 3 7.01 7.23 -19.88
N LYS A 4 6.34 8.23 -19.30
CA LYS A 4 6.74 9.62 -19.42
C LYS A 4 7.29 10.10 -18.09
N GLN A 5 8.56 10.49 -18.07
CA GLN A 5 9.16 11.05 -16.87
C GLN A 5 8.64 12.46 -16.61
N ILE A 6 8.09 12.67 -15.41
CA ILE A 6 7.56 13.95 -14.97
C ILE A 6 8.65 14.73 -14.21
N SER A 7 9.42 14.05 -13.36
CA SER A 7 10.47 14.69 -12.57
C SER A 7 11.59 13.70 -12.24
N SER A 8 12.76 14.25 -11.91
CA SER A 8 13.90 13.49 -11.42
C SER A 8 14.74 14.39 -10.53
N ASN A 9 14.99 13.98 -9.31
CA ASN A 9 15.75 14.76 -8.34
C ASN A 9 16.75 13.87 -7.62
N LYS A 10 17.98 14.32 -7.50
CA LYS A 10 18.99 13.61 -6.74
C LYS A 10 18.68 13.66 -5.25
N CYS A 11 18.75 12.51 -4.57
CA CYS A 11 18.41 12.39 -3.16
C CYS A 11 19.19 11.26 -2.53
N PHE A 12 20.05 11.54 -1.55
CA PHE A 12 20.93 10.56 -0.89
C PHE A 12 21.71 9.69 -1.88
N GLY A 13 22.26 10.33 -2.91
CA GLY A 13 23.06 9.65 -3.94
C GLY A 13 22.24 8.90 -5.00
N GLY A 14 20.95 8.70 -4.75
CA GLY A 14 20.04 8.08 -5.70
C GLY A 14 19.17 9.10 -6.43
N LEU A 15 18.11 8.64 -7.06
CA LEU A 15 17.21 9.48 -7.85
C LEU A 15 15.77 9.22 -7.47
N GLN A 16 15.07 10.28 -7.02
CA GLN A 16 13.61 10.25 -6.85
C GLN A 16 12.97 10.70 -8.15
N LYS A 17 12.29 9.78 -8.80
CA LYS A 17 11.64 10.05 -10.07
C LYS A 17 10.12 9.87 -9.95
N VAL A 18 9.39 10.57 -10.83
CA VAL A 18 7.94 10.42 -10.98
C VAL A 18 7.66 10.20 -12.45
N PHE A 19 6.79 9.24 -12.74
CA PHE A 19 6.39 8.88 -14.09
C PHE A 19 4.87 8.90 -14.24
N GLU A 20 4.40 9.08 -15.45
CA GLU A 20 3.01 8.82 -15.82
C GLU A 20 2.94 7.83 -16.98
N HIS A 21 1.84 7.12 -17.07
CA HIS A 21 1.59 6.16 -18.14
C HIS A 21 0.09 5.97 -18.34
N ASP A 22 -0.27 5.46 -19.51
CA ASP A 22 -1.65 5.05 -19.79
C ASP A 22 -1.90 3.69 -19.17
N SER A 23 -2.70 3.65 -18.10
CA SER A 23 -3.03 2.39 -17.42
C SER A 23 -4.09 1.62 -18.21
N VAL A 24 -3.80 0.35 -18.47
CA VAL A 24 -4.76 -0.57 -19.10
C VAL A 24 -5.83 -0.98 -18.08
N GLU A 25 -5.41 -1.33 -16.85
CA GLU A 25 -6.35 -1.76 -15.80
C GLU A 25 -7.33 -0.66 -15.39
N LEU A 26 -6.85 0.57 -15.31
CA LEU A 26 -7.67 1.68 -14.80
C LEU A 26 -8.27 2.57 -15.88
N ASN A 27 -7.91 2.32 -17.15
CA ASN A 27 -8.41 3.10 -18.30
C ASN A 27 -8.27 4.62 -18.08
N CYS A 28 -7.12 5.04 -17.55
CA CYS A 28 -6.79 6.44 -17.33
C CYS A 28 -5.29 6.63 -17.26
N ILE A 29 -4.85 7.88 -17.24
CA ILE A 29 -3.43 8.19 -17.00
C ILE A 29 -3.15 8.06 -15.51
N MET A 30 -2.15 7.23 -15.16
CA MET A 30 -1.73 7.03 -13.78
C MET A 30 -0.33 7.56 -13.56
N LYS A 31 -0.08 8.03 -12.34
CA LYS A 31 1.25 8.46 -11.89
C LYS A 31 1.77 7.53 -10.81
N PHE A 32 3.07 7.34 -10.79
CA PHE A 32 3.75 6.67 -9.69
C PHE A 32 5.14 7.25 -9.50
N ALA A 33 5.62 7.18 -8.26
CA ALA A 33 6.97 7.60 -7.92
C ALA A 33 7.86 6.36 -7.79
N VAL A 34 9.12 6.49 -8.19
CA VAL A 34 10.12 5.46 -7.98
C VAL A 34 11.41 6.08 -7.48
N TYR A 35 11.94 5.55 -6.37
CA TYR A 35 13.26 5.90 -5.88
C TYR A 35 14.26 4.83 -6.31
N LEU A 36 15.30 5.26 -7.01
CA LEU A 36 16.40 4.40 -7.43
C LEU A 36 17.61 4.67 -6.54
N PRO A 37 18.00 3.71 -5.67
CA PRO A 37 19.17 3.91 -4.82
C PRO A 37 20.46 3.90 -5.66
N PRO A 38 21.60 4.36 -5.10
CA PRO A 38 22.87 4.32 -5.85
C PRO A 38 23.21 2.93 -6.39
N LYS A 39 22.88 1.88 -5.65
CA LYS A 39 23.15 0.49 -6.06
C LYS A 39 22.45 0.10 -7.37
N ALA A 40 21.35 0.79 -7.73
CA ALA A 40 20.63 0.52 -8.98
C ALA A 40 21.47 0.84 -10.23
N GLU A 41 22.53 1.61 -10.11
CA GLU A 41 23.45 1.89 -11.22
C GLU A 41 24.32 0.69 -11.58
N THR A 42 24.53 -0.24 -10.65
CA THR A 42 25.47 -1.35 -10.81
C THR A 42 24.82 -2.73 -10.85
N GLY A 43 23.50 -2.81 -10.69
CA GLY A 43 22.81 -4.10 -10.71
C GLY A 43 21.36 -4.00 -10.30
N LYS A 44 20.70 -5.15 -10.31
CA LYS A 44 19.31 -5.25 -9.89
C LYS A 44 19.18 -5.15 -8.36
N CYS A 45 18.15 -4.47 -7.92
CA CYS A 45 17.84 -4.24 -6.51
C CYS A 45 16.49 -4.86 -6.14
N PRO A 46 16.30 -5.22 -4.88
CA PRO A 46 14.96 -5.56 -4.41
C PRO A 46 14.05 -4.33 -4.42
N ALA A 47 12.75 -4.55 -4.48
CA ALA A 47 11.75 -3.50 -4.56
C ALA A 47 10.75 -3.57 -3.43
N VAL A 48 10.37 -2.41 -2.90
CA VAL A 48 9.32 -2.28 -1.89
C VAL A 48 8.25 -1.35 -2.45
N TYR A 49 7.00 -1.82 -2.45
CA TYR A 49 5.85 -1.03 -2.86
C TYR A 49 5.22 -0.37 -1.65
N TRP A 50 5.02 0.94 -1.73
CA TRP A 50 4.31 1.71 -0.72
C TRP A 50 2.93 2.07 -1.22
N LEU A 51 1.91 1.84 -0.38
CA LEU A 51 0.53 2.21 -0.65
C LEU A 51 0.09 3.30 0.33
N SER A 52 -0.34 4.43 -0.22
CA SER A 52 -0.76 5.59 0.57
C SER A 52 -2.21 5.49 1.05
N GLY A 53 -2.56 6.33 2.01
CA GLY A 53 -3.89 6.40 2.59
C GLY A 53 -4.85 7.33 1.85
N LEU A 54 -6.03 7.50 2.42
CA LEU A 54 -7.10 8.35 1.86
C LEU A 54 -6.58 9.75 1.52
N THR A 55 -7.05 10.27 0.38
CA THR A 55 -6.77 11.60 -0.16
C THR A 55 -5.36 11.81 -0.71
N CYS A 56 -4.44 10.88 -0.47
CA CYS A 56 -3.06 11.01 -0.94
C CYS A 56 -2.92 10.74 -2.43
N THR A 57 -1.83 11.27 -2.99
CA THR A 57 -1.34 10.95 -4.33
C THR A 57 0.03 10.26 -4.21
N GLU A 58 0.72 10.08 -5.30
CA GLU A 58 2.10 9.60 -5.32
C GLU A 58 3.10 10.59 -4.67
N GLN A 59 2.67 11.84 -4.40
CA GLN A 59 3.53 12.89 -3.85
C GLN A 59 3.63 12.91 -2.33
N ASN A 60 2.60 12.50 -1.62
CA ASN A 60 2.58 12.66 -0.16
C ASN A 60 3.69 11.86 0.53
N PHE A 61 3.83 10.60 0.21
CA PHE A 61 4.84 9.73 0.80
C PHE A 61 6.26 10.22 0.49
N ILE A 62 6.54 10.51 -0.78
CA ILE A 62 7.90 10.87 -1.19
C ILE A 62 8.36 12.22 -0.66
N SER A 63 7.43 13.13 -0.37
CA SER A 63 7.77 14.46 0.16
C SER A 63 7.76 14.53 1.69
N LYS A 64 7.04 13.62 2.39
CA LYS A 64 6.78 13.76 3.82
C LYS A 64 7.33 12.65 4.70
N SER A 65 7.64 11.47 4.14
CA SER A 65 8.03 10.33 4.97
C SER A 65 9.49 10.28 5.36
N GLY A 66 10.37 10.87 4.57
CA GLY A 66 11.81 10.85 4.83
C GLY A 66 12.46 9.48 4.68
N TYR A 67 11.95 8.62 3.83
CA TYR A 67 12.41 7.23 3.67
C TYR A 67 13.73 7.10 2.90
N HIS A 68 14.16 8.12 2.16
CA HIS A 68 15.19 8.01 1.13
C HIS A 68 16.56 7.56 1.66
N GLN A 69 17.00 8.10 2.81
CA GLN A 69 18.29 7.75 3.38
C GLN A 69 18.37 6.25 3.68
N ALA A 70 17.36 5.71 4.34
CA ALA A 70 17.33 4.29 4.69
C ALA A 70 17.26 3.42 3.43
N ALA A 71 16.46 3.79 2.44
CA ALA A 71 16.36 3.07 1.17
C ALA A 71 17.69 3.07 0.42
N SER A 72 18.38 4.22 0.42
CA SER A 72 19.72 4.34 -0.20
C SER A 72 20.72 3.42 0.49
N GLU A 73 20.77 3.44 1.82
CA GLU A 73 21.70 2.62 2.61
C GLU A 73 21.48 1.13 2.41
N HIS A 74 20.24 0.70 2.27
CA HIS A 74 19.90 -0.72 2.10
C HIS A 74 19.75 -1.17 0.66
N GLY A 75 19.96 -0.28 -0.31
CA GLY A 75 19.90 -0.62 -1.73
C GLY A 75 18.52 -1.00 -2.22
N LEU A 76 17.47 -0.37 -1.70
CA LEU A 76 16.08 -0.69 -2.05
C LEU A 76 15.51 0.30 -3.06
N VAL A 77 14.87 -0.22 -4.11
CA VAL A 77 13.99 0.55 -4.99
C VAL A 77 12.64 0.65 -4.27
N VAL A 78 12.09 1.87 -4.18
CA VAL A 78 10.80 2.10 -3.52
C VAL A 78 9.83 2.70 -4.52
N ILE A 79 8.67 2.06 -4.69
CA ILE A 79 7.64 2.46 -5.66
C ILE A 79 6.39 2.90 -4.90
N ALA A 80 5.85 4.07 -5.23
CA ALA A 80 4.66 4.62 -4.59
C ALA A 80 3.68 5.10 -5.65
N PRO A 81 2.60 4.35 -5.95
CA PRO A 81 1.59 4.78 -6.89
C PRO A 81 0.59 5.76 -6.27
N ASP A 82 -0.22 6.38 -7.10
CA ASP A 82 -1.40 7.12 -6.70
C ASP A 82 -2.42 6.17 -6.05
N THR A 83 -3.39 6.71 -5.36
CA THR A 83 -4.36 5.96 -4.54
C THR A 83 -5.66 5.62 -5.24
N SER A 84 -5.89 6.17 -6.42
CA SER A 84 -7.07 5.91 -7.24
C SER A 84 -6.83 6.33 -8.69
N PRO A 85 -7.67 5.87 -9.63
CA PRO A 85 -7.75 6.54 -10.93
C PRO A 85 -8.21 7.99 -10.74
N ARG A 86 -7.89 8.86 -11.73
CA ARG A 86 -8.27 10.28 -11.70
C ARG A 86 -8.69 10.73 -13.10
N GLY A 87 -9.58 11.73 -13.12
CA GLY A 87 -10.03 12.29 -14.39
C GLY A 87 -10.98 11.39 -15.18
N CYS A 88 -11.63 10.45 -14.53
CA CYS A 88 -12.55 9.51 -15.19
C CYS A 88 -13.92 10.09 -15.43
N ASN A 89 -14.25 11.22 -14.79
CA ASN A 89 -15.54 11.91 -14.92
C ASN A 89 -16.75 11.04 -14.55
N ILE A 90 -16.59 10.26 -13.49
CA ILE A 90 -17.66 9.41 -12.97
C ILE A 90 -18.49 10.23 -11.98
N LYS A 91 -19.81 10.21 -12.15
CA LYS A 91 -20.72 10.89 -11.23
C LYS A 91 -20.54 10.31 -9.82
N GLY A 92 -20.30 11.18 -8.85
CA GLY A 92 -20.12 10.78 -7.44
C GLY A 92 -18.67 10.60 -7.01
N GLU A 93 -17.70 10.60 -7.95
CA GLU A 93 -16.30 10.30 -7.56
C GLU A 93 -15.62 11.42 -6.77
N ASP A 94 -16.11 12.65 -6.82
CA ASP A 94 -15.55 13.79 -6.11
C ASP A 94 -16.47 14.35 -5.01
N GLU A 95 -17.49 13.62 -4.61
CA GLU A 95 -18.47 14.11 -3.62
C GLU A 95 -17.98 13.99 -2.18
N SER A 96 -17.06 13.06 -1.89
CA SER A 96 -16.53 12.90 -0.54
C SER A 96 -15.07 12.45 -0.59
N TRP A 97 -14.33 12.75 0.48
CA TRP A 97 -12.90 12.44 0.55
C TRP A 97 -12.60 10.96 0.84
N ASP A 98 -13.61 10.21 1.30
CA ASP A 98 -13.47 8.82 1.71
C ASP A 98 -14.09 7.81 0.73
N PHE A 99 -14.44 8.28 -0.47
CA PHE A 99 -14.97 7.44 -1.55
C PHE A 99 -14.69 8.07 -2.90
N GLY A 100 -14.35 7.27 -3.91
CA GLY A 100 -14.02 7.78 -5.23
C GLY A 100 -12.57 8.27 -5.33
N THR A 101 -12.38 9.47 -5.83
CA THR A 101 -11.05 10.06 -6.02
C THR A 101 -10.25 10.08 -4.72
N GLY A 102 -9.05 9.50 -4.76
CA GLY A 102 -8.18 9.39 -3.59
C GLY A 102 -8.59 8.31 -2.60
N ALA A 103 -9.53 7.46 -2.96
CA ALA A 103 -10.13 6.47 -2.05
C ALA A 103 -10.44 5.14 -2.75
N GLY A 104 -9.49 4.61 -3.51
CA GLY A 104 -9.67 3.38 -4.29
C GLY A 104 -9.70 2.11 -3.46
N PHE A 105 -9.32 2.15 -2.20
CA PHE A 105 -9.32 1.03 -1.24
C PHE A 105 -8.62 -0.24 -1.72
N TYR A 106 -7.87 -0.14 -2.81
CA TYR A 106 -7.08 -1.26 -3.36
C TYR A 106 -7.91 -2.50 -3.62
N VAL A 107 -9.13 -2.28 -4.12
CA VAL A 107 -10.05 -3.33 -4.54
C VAL A 107 -10.30 -3.23 -6.05
N ASP A 108 -10.79 -4.31 -6.64
CA ASP A 108 -11.28 -4.31 -8.02
C ASP A 108 -12.81 -4.19 -7.96
N ALA A 109 -13.31 -3.02 -8.35
CA ALA A 109 -14.75 -2.76 -8.32
C ALA A 109 -15.51 -3.68 -9.26
N THR A 110 -16.69 -4.11 -8.83
CA THR A 110 -17.58 -4.98 -9.59
C THR A 110 -18.86 -4.27 -10.01
N GLU A 111 -19.15 -3.11 -9.43
CA GLU A 111 -20.39 -2.39 -9.61
C GLU A 111 -20.25 -1.17 -10.51
N GLU A 112 -21.29 -0.92 -11.35
CA GLU A 112 -21.34 0.33 -12.11
C GLU A 112 -21.59 1.52 -11.18
N PRO A 113 -21.04 2.69 -11.46
CA PRO A 113 -20.21 3.03 -12.63
C PRO A 113 -18.70 2.83 -12.39
N TRP A 114 -18.29 2.12 -11.34
CA TRP A 114 -16.91 2.03 -10.85
C TRP A 114 -16.06 0.96 -11.53
N LYS A 115 -16.67 -0.13 -11.97
CA LYS A 115 -15.93 -1.34 -12.37
C LYS A 115 -14.96 -1.16 -13.54
N THR A 116 -15.18 -0.16 -14.39
CA THR A 116 -14.31 0.09 -15.55
C THR A 116 -12.97 0.71 -15.14
N ASN A 117 -12.97 1.57 -14.12
CA ASN A 117 -11.80 2.38 -13.76
C ASN A 117 -11.25 2.08 -12.36
N TYR A 118 -12.06 1.63 -11.42
CA TYR A 118 -11.62 1.45 -10.04
C TYR A 118 -11.19 0.01 -9.78
N ARG A 119 -9.99 -0.33 -10.31
CA ARG A 119 -9.41 -1.67 -10.22
C ARG A 119 -8.00 -1.60 -9.64
N MET A 120 -7.87 -0.91 -8.50
CA MET A 120 -6.57 -0.66 -7.88
C MET A 120 -5.86 -1.93 -7.41
N TYR A 121 -6.58 -3.00 -7.06
CA TYR A 121 -5.95 -4.25 -6.66
C TYR A 121 -5.17 -4.86 -7.83
N ALA A 122 -5.79 -5.02 -8.99
CA ALA A 122 -5.13 -5.53 -10.20
C ALA A 122 -3.99 -4.62 -10.64
N TYR A 123 -4.18 -3.30 -10.51
CA TYR A 123 -3.12 -2.35 -10.85
C TYR A 123 -1.88 -2.56 -9.98
N VAL A 124 -2.04 -2.62 -8.67
CA VAL A 124 -0.91 -2.72 -7.73
C VAL A 124 -0.25 -4.09 -7.78
N THR A 125 -1.02 -5.17 -7.95
CA THR A 125 -0.47 -6.52 -7.89
C THR A 125 0.00 -7.08 -9.24
N GLU A 126 -0.47 -6.52 -10.34
CA GLU A 126 -0.17 -7.04 -11.68
C GLU A 126 0.42 -5.98 -12.62
N GLU A 127 -0.32 -4.94 -12.95
CA GLU A 127 0.12 -3.97 -13.98
C GLU A 127 1.36 -3.19 -13.55
N LEU A 128 1.35 -2.60 -12.36
CA LEU A 128 2.47 -1.79 -11.88
C LEU A 128 3.76 -2.61 -11.74
N PRO A 129 3.75 -3.82 -11.13
CA PRO A 129 4.96 -4.63 -11.09
C PRO A 129 5.51 -5.02 -12.45
N GLN A 130 4.66 -5.35 -13.41
CA GLN A 130 5.10 -5.64 -14.78
C GLN A 130 5.80 -4.45 -15.41
N LEU A 131 5.23 -3.27 -15.22
CA LEU A 131 5.78 -2.01 -15.73
C LEU A 131 7.11 -1.69 -15.07
N VAL A 132 7.20 -1.84 -13.75
CA VAL A 132 8.42 -1.59 -12.98
C VAL A 132 9.53 -2.58 -13.38
N ASN A 133 9.22 -3.86 -13.46
CA ASN A 133 10.18 -4.89 -13.81
C ASN A 133 10.73 -4.72 -15.24
N ALA A 134 9.92 -4.19 -16.15
CA ALA A 134 10.32 -3.97 -17.55
C ALA A 134 11.19 -2.71 -17.72
N ASN A 135 11.08 -1.73 -16.82
CA ASN A 135 11.70 -0.41 -17.03
C ASN A 135 12.79 -0.03 -16.02
N PHE A 136 12.95 -0.77 -14.92
CA PHE A 136 13.90 -0.43 -13.87
C PHE A 136 14.71 -1.64 -13.46
N PRO A 137 15.91 -1.46 -12.87
CA PRO A 137 16.77 -2.56 -12.45
C PRO A 137 16.31 -3.20 -11.15
N VAL A 138 15.18 -3.88 -11.20
CA VAL A 138 14.52 -4.53 -10.08
C VAL A 138 14.57 -6.04 -10.25
N ASP A 139 14.86 -6.75 -9.14
CA ASP A 139 14.77 -8.21 -9.10
C ASP A 139 13.31 -8.59 -8.75
N PRO A 140 12.57 -9.18 -9.72
CA PRO A 140 11.16 -9.50 -9.51
C PRO A 140 10.93 -10.58 -8.44
N GLN A 141 11.97 -11.32 -8.04
CA GLN A 141 11.88 -12.35 -7.00
C GLN A 141 12.07 -11.79 -5.58
N ARG A 142 12.45 -10.51 -5.46
CA ARG A 142 12.70 -9.87 -4.16
C ARG A 142 11.83 -8.63 -4.04
N THR A 143 10.58 -8.84 -3.66
CA THR A 143 9.56 -7.79 -3.56
C THR A 143 8.87 -7.84 -2.20
N SER A 144 8.63 -6.68 -1.63
CA SER A 144 7.85 -6.50 -0.39
C SER A 144 6.87 -5.35 -0.55
N ILE A 145 5.98 -5.20 0.44
CA ILE A 145 4.91 -4.21 0.37
C ILE A 145 4.64 -3.63 1.74
N PHE A 146 4.32 -2.34 1.80
CA PHE A 146 3.90 -1.68 3.03
C PHE A 146 3.00 -0.51 2.71
N GLY A 147 2.35 0.07 3.73
CA GLY A 147 1.44 1.18 3.50
C GLY A 147 0.93 1.80 4.78
N HIS A 148 0.15 2.86 4.62
CA HIS A 148 -0.42 3.64 5.71
C HIS A 148 -1.93 3.72 5.59
N SER A 149 -2.66 3.45 6.67
CA SER A 149 -4.11 3.61 6.78
C SER A 149 -4.86 2.74 5.73
N MET A 150 -5.54 3.37 4.77
CA MET A 150 -6.13 2.67 3.62
C MET A 150 -5.07 1.86 2.88
N GLY A 151 -3.85 2.41 2.74
CA GLY A 151 -2.73 1.71 2.11
C GLY A 151 -2.16 0.59 2.98
N GLY A 152 -2.25 0.71 4.30
CA GLY A 152 -1.92 -0.39 5.20
C GLY A 152 -2.85 -1.57 5.02
N HIS A 153 -4.15 -1.30 4.89
CA HIS A 153 -5.13 -2.29 4.47
C HIS A 153 -4.72 -2.92 3.14
N GLY A 154 -4.38 -2.09 2.16
CA GLY A 154 -3.96 -2.57 0.84
C GLY A 154 -2.74 -3.48 0.90
N ALA A 155 -1.71 -3.10 1.68
CA ALA A 155 -0.50 -3.90 1.83
C ALA A 155 -0.80 -5.27 2.45
N LEU A 156 -1.60 -5.28 3.50
CA LEU A 156 -1.97 -6.53 4.18
C LEU A 156 -2.76 -7.47 3.26
N ILE A 157 -3.76 -6.96 2.55
CA ILE A 157 -4.56 -7.83 1.66
C ILE A 157 -3.75 -8.33 0.47
N CYS A 158 -2.88 -7.49 -0.09
CA CYS A 158 -2.02 -7.94 -1.19
C CYS A 158 -1.12 -9.09 -0.76
N ALA A 159 -0.49 -8.99 0.42
CA ALA A 159 0.38 -10.04 0.92
C ALA A 159 -0.40 -11.31 1.28
N LEU A 160 -1.55 -11.17 1.93
CA LEU A 160 -2.35 -12.33 2.36
C LEU A 160 -3.06 -13.05 1.21
N LYS A 161 -3.43 -12.33 0.15
CA LYS A 161 -4.06 -12.92 -1.04
C LYS A 161 -3.05 -13.58 -1.99
N ASN A 162 -1.76 -13.29 -1.84
CA ASN A 162 -0.71 -13.76 -2.75
C ASN A 162 0.44 -14.41 -1.95
N PRO A 163 0.19 -15.57 -1.31
CA PRO A 163 1.22 -16.23 -0.50
C PRO A 163 2.52 -16.45 -1.28
N GLY A 164 3.65 -16.06 -0.69
CA GLY A 164 4.97 -16.22 -1.29
C GLY A 164 5.39 -15.12 -2.27
N LYS A 165 4.47 -14.26 -2.70
CA LYS A 165 4.80 -13.16 -3.63
C LYS A 165 5.60 -12.06 -2.96
N TYR A 166 5.23 -11.69 -1.74
CA TYR A 166 5.90 -10.64 -0.97
C TYR A 166 6.72 -11.28 0.16
N LYS A 167 7.98 -10.88 0.28
CA LYS A 167 8.89 -11.46 1.28
C LYS A 167 8.64 -10.95 2.69
N SER A 168 8.03 -9.78 2.81
CA SER A 168 7.64 -9.16 4.06
C SER A 168 6.52 -8.15 3.82
N VAL A 169 5.76 -7.84 4.87
CA VAL A 169 4.72 -6.82 4.84
C VAL A 169 4.77 -6.02 6.13
N SER A 170 4.52 -4.72 6.03
CA SER A 170 4.37 -3.88 7.20
C SER A 170 3.32 -2.81 6.96
N ALA A 171 2.86 -2.20 8.04
CA ALA A 171 1.82 -1.19 7.93
C ALA A 171 1.91 -0.17 9.06
N PHE A 172 1.52 1.07 8.73
CA PHE A 172 1.31 2.15 9.67
C PHE A 172 -0.19 2.37 9.83
N ALA A 173 -0.71 2.21 11.03
CA ALA A 173 -2.11 2.48 11.35
C ALA A 173 -3.10 1.93 10.31
N PRO A 174 -3.02 0.62 9.97
CA PRO A 174 -3.82 0.06 8.89
C PRO A 174 -5.30 -0.04 9.25
N ILE A 175 -6.17 0.06 8.23
CA ILE A 175 -7.57 -0.31 8.35
C ILE A 175 -7.60 -1.85 8.31
N CYS A 176 -7.67 -2.47 9.48
CA CYS A 176 -7.45 -3.91 9.62
C CYS A 176 -8.66 -4.79 9.33
N ASN A 177 -9.86 -4.23 9.46
CA ASN A 177 -11.10 -5.00 9.36
C ASN A 177 -12.18 -4.17 8.68
N PRO A 178 -12.00 -3.83 7.40
CA PRO A 178 -12.88 -2.88 6.71
C PRO A 178 -14.35 -3.29 6.66
N VAL A 179 -14.66 -4.58 6.70
CA VAL A 179 -16.07 -5.03 6.70
C VAL A 179 -16.83 -4.59 7.95
N LEU A 180 -16.14 -4.21 9.04
CA LEU A 180 -16.74 -3.77 10.28
C LEU A 180 -16.55 -2.29 10.59
N CYS A 181 -15.84 -1.54 9.77
CA CYS A 181 -15.63 -0.11 10.03
C CYS A 181 -16.44 0.77 9.07
N PRO A 182 -16.78 2.02 9.48
CA PRO A 182 -17.59 2.90 8.62
C PRO A 182 -16.97 3.18 7.26
N TRP A 183 -15.67 3.46 7.19
CA TRP A 183 -14.98 3.69 5.91
C TRP A 183 -15.08 2.48 4.98
N GLY A 184 -14.82 1.29 5.51
CA GLY A 184 -14.85 0.06 4.72
C GLY A 184 -16.26 -0.27 4.22
N LYS A 185 -17.27 -0.12 5.09
CA LYS A 185 -18.65 -0.36 4.70
C LYS A 185 -19.10 0.57 3.57
N LYS A 186 -18.73 1.85 3.64
CA LYS A 186 -19.04 2.84 2.60
C LYS A 186 -18.36 2.48 1.28
N ALA A 187 -17.06 2.23 1.32
CA ALA A 187 -16.29 1.93 0.11
C ALA A 187 -16.71 0.61 -0.51
N PHE A 188 -16.82 -0.44 0.27
CA PHE A 188 -17.13 -1.78 -0.25
C PHE A 188 -18.57 -1.87 -0.76
N SER A 189 -19.53 -1.22 -0.11
CA SER A 189 -20.90 -1.19 -0.64
C SER A 189 -20.97 -0.48 -1.99
N GLY A 190 -20.20 0.57 -2.18
CA GLY A 190 -20.13 1.28 -3.46
C GLY A 190 -19.39 0.52 -4.55
N TYR A 191 -18.22 -0.02 -4.25
CA TYR A 191 -17.38 -0.70 -5.24
C TYR A 191 -17.78 -2.14 -5.47
N LEU A 192 -18.20 -2.87 -4.44
CA LEU A 192 -18.43 -4.31 -4.48
C LEU A 192 -19.91 -4.71 -4.36
N GLY A 193 -20.80 -3.75 -4.12
CA GLY A 193 -22.21 -4.00 -3.94
C GLY A 193 -22.59 -4.36 -2.51
N THR A 194 -23.87 -4.63 -2.29
CA THR A 194 -24.42 -4.84 -0.93
C THR A 194 -24.30 -6.28 -0.44
N ASP A 195 -23.86 -7.21 -1.27
CA ASP A 195 -23.60 -8.59 -0.86
C ASP A 195 -22.28 -8.65 -0.08
N GLN A 196 -22.37 -8.62 1.25
CA GLN A 196 -21.22 -8.56 2.13
C GLN A 196 -20.33 -9.81 2.05
N SER A 197 -20.80 -10.92 1.50
CA SER A 197 -19.97 -12.09 1.30
C SER A 197 -18.81 -11.82 0.33
N LYS A 198 -18.97 -10.86 -0.57
CA LYS A 198 -17.93 -10.44 -1.53
C LYS A 198 -16.87 -9.54 -0.89
N TRP A 199 -17.14 -8.93 0.25
CA TRP A 199 -16.23 -8.01 0.91
C TRP A 199 -15.05 -8.72 1.59
N LYS A 200 -15.27 -9.97 2.02
CA LYS A 200 -14.27 -10.73 2.81
C LYS A 200 -12.96 -10.96 2.04
N ALA A 201 -13.03 -11.02 0.72
CA ALA A 201 -11.84 -11.19 -0.12
C ALA A 201 -10.88 -10.01 -0.06
N TYR A 202 -11.32 -8.87 0.47
CA TYR A 202 -10.52 -7.66 0.63
C TYR A 202 -10.44 -7.21 2.08
N ASP A 203 -10.52 -8.13 3.02
CA ASP A 203 -10.47 -7.83 4.46
C ASP A 203 -9.36 -8.64 5.11
N ALA A 204 -8.35 -7.97 5.66
CA ALA A 204 -7.17 -8.62 6.22
C ALA A 204 -7.52 -9.56 7.38
N THR A 205 -8.45 -9.17 8.25
CA THR A 205 -8.86 -10.00 9.39
C THR A 205 -9.50 -11.31 8.93
N HIS A 206 -10.31 -11.26 7.87
CA HIS A 206 -10.87 -12.47 7.27
C HIS A 206 -9.84 -13.30 6.52
N LEU A 207 -8.97 -12.65 5.75
CA LEU A 207 -7.98 -13.34 4.93
C LEU A 207 -6.95 -14.10 5.76
N VAL A 208 -6.55 -13.57 6.91
CA VAL A 208 -5.56 -14.23 7.75
C VAL A 208 -6.08 -15.55 8.29
N LYS A 209 -7.39 -15.69 8.46
CA LYS A 209 -8.02 -16.92 8.97
C LYS A 209 -7.87 -18.12 8.02
N SER A 210 -7.72 -17.86 6.73
CA SER A 210 -7.55 -18.90 5.70
C SER A 210 -6.16 -18.86 5.05
N TYR A 211 -5.24 -18.08 5.60
CA TYR A 211 -3.89 -17.96 5.04
C TYR A 211 -3.17 -19.32 5.12
N PRO A 212 -2.60 -19.83 3.98
CA PRO A 212 -2.09 -21.20 3.94
C PRO A 212 -0.75 -21.43 4.66
N GLY A 213 -0.23 -20.40 5.34
CA GLY A 213 0.88 -20.61 6.25
C GLY A 213 2.27 -20.54 5.67
N SER A 214 2.49 -19.98 4.48
CA SER A 214 3.85 -19.61 4.10
C SER A 214 4.31 -18.51 5.04
N GLN A 215 5.58 -18.55 5.46
CA GLN A 215 6.08 -17.61 6.44
C GLN A 215 5.95 -16.17 5.96
N LEU A 216 5.31 -15.34 6.77
CA LEU A 216 5.14 -13.92 6.50
C LEU A 216 5.27 -13.18 7.82
N ASP A 217 6.33 -12.36 7.95
CA ASP A 217 6.52 -11.54 9.14
C ASP A 217 5.86 -10.19 8.93
N ILE A 218 4.93 -9.87 9.83
CA ILE A 218 4.11 -8.66 9.76
C ILE A 218 4.55 -7.70 10.85
N LEU A 219 4.86 -6.46 10.47
CA LEU A 219 5.16 -5.38 11.40
C LEU A 219 4.08 -4.31 11.29
N ILE A 220 3.47 -3.93 12.41
CA ILE A 220 2.48 -2.85 12.45
C ILE A 220 2.87 -1.85 13.52
N ASP A 221 2.94 -0.57 13.14
CA ASP A 221 3.02 0.55 14.08
C ASP A 221 1.67 1.25 14.13
N GLN A 222 1.24 1.62 15.34
CA GLN A 222 -0.04 2.30 15.58
C GLN A 222 0.16 3.41 16.61
N GLY A 223 -0.23 4.63 16.26
CA GLY A 223 -0.24 5.74 17.21
C GLY A 223 -1.32 5.53 18.25
N LYS A 224 -0.97 5.67 19.54
CA LYS A 224 -1.92 5.52 20.64
C LYS A 224 -2.95 6.66 20.65
N ASP A 225 -2.53 7.85 20.20
CA ASP A 225 -3.37 9.05 20.19
C ASP A 225 -4.04 9.28 18.83
N ASP A 226 -4.06 8.25 17.98
CA ASP A 226 -4.70 8.29 16.67
C ASP A 226 -6.21 8.37 16.83
N GLN A 227 -6.82 9.46 16.32
CA GLN A 227 -8.27 9.68 16.40
C GLN A 227 -9.06 8.59 15.65
N PHE A 228 -8.52 8.08 14.55
CA PHE A 228 -9.21 7.05 13.77
C PHE A 228 -9.18 5.68 14.47
N LEU A 229 -8.21 5.47 15.36
CA LEU A 229 -8.20 4.32 16.25
C LEU A 229 -9.36 4.41 17.25
N SER A 230 -9.49 5.54 17.96
CA SER A 230 -10.59 5.75 18.92
C SER A 230 -11.96 5.81 18.25
N ASP A 231 -12.03 6.26 16.99
CA ASP A 231 -13.29 6.33 16.24
C ASP A 231 -13.73 4.98 15.66
N GLY A 232 -12.95 3.91 15.85
CA GLY A 232 -13.32 2.58 15.39
C GLY A 232 -13.13 2.32 13.91
N GLN A 233 -12.26 3.07 13.24
CA GLN A 233 -11.98 2.86 11.82
C GLN A 233 -10.90 1.81 11.57
N LEU A 234 -9.96 1.63 12.50
CA LEU A 234 -8.77 0.82 12.25
C LEU A 234 -8.87 -0.63 12.74
N LEU A 235 -9.44 -0.85 13.90
CA LEU A 235 -9.73 -2.17 14.49
C LEU A 235 -8.53 -3.15 14.50
N PRO A 236 -7.35 -2.71 14.97
CA PRO A 236 -6.17 -3.58 14.94
C PRO A 236 -6.31 -4.81 15.83
N ASP A 237 -7.06 -4.72 16.94
CA ASP A 237 -7.23 -5.83 17.87
C ASP A 237 -7.90 -7.03 17.21
N ASN A 238 -8.82 -6.81 16.29
CA ASN A 238 -9.49 -7.88 15.55
C ASN A 238 -8.49 -8.64 14.67
N PHE A 239 -7.60 -7.92 14.00
CA PHE A 239 -6.57 -8.52 13.16
C PHE A 239 -5.55 -9.29 13.99
N ILE A 240 -5.08 -8.70 15.08
CA ILE A 240 -4.11 -9.33 15.99
C ILE A 240 -4.67 -10.63 16.56
N ALA A 241 -5.94 -10.61 17.00
CA ALA A 241 -6.62 -11.80 17.52
C ALA A 241 -6.70 -12.91 16.46
N ALA A 242 -7.02 -12.56 15.22
CA ALA A 242 -7.07 -13.52 14.12
C ALA A 242 -5.68 -14.09 13.79
N CYS A 243 -4.64 -13.26 13.81
CA CYS A 243 -3.26 -13.72 13.63
C CYS A 243 -2.83 -14.68 14.73
N THR A 244 -3.14 -14.35 15.98
CA THR A 244 -2.81 -15.20 17.16
C THR A 244 -3.48 -16.57 17.03
N GLU A 245 -4.74 -16.59 16.68
CA GLU A 245 -5.49 -17.84 16.48
C GLU A 245 -4.87 -18.73 15.41
N LYS A 246 -4.41 -18.11 14.31
CA LYS A 246 -3.77 -18.83 13.20
C LYS A 246 -2.27 -19.02 13.39
N LYS A 247 -1.70 -18.56 14.51
CA LYS A 247 -0.27 -18.65 14.80
C LYS A 247 0.60 -17.96 13.73
N ILE A 248 0.09 -16.85 13.18
CA ILE A 248 0.83 -16.02 12.25
C ILE A 248 1.51 -14.91 13.04
N PRO A 249 2.85 -14.81 13.00
CA PRO A 249 3.57 -13.80 13.77
C PRO A 249 3.21 -12.39 13.32
N VAL A 250 2.89 -11.53 14.29
CA VAL A 250 2.71 -10.10 14.05
C VAL A 250 3.38 -9.35 15.19
N VAL A 251 4.25 -8.40 14.83
CA VAL A 251 4.83 -7.46 15.78
C VAL A 251 3.97 -6.20 15.71
N PHE A 252 3.23 -5.94 16.78
CA PHE A 252 2.39 -4.76 16.91
C PHE A 252 3.00 -3.82 17.92
N ARG A 253 3.32 -2.58 17.48
CA ARG A 253 3.93 -1.57 18.35
C ARG A 253 2.95 -0.41 18.51
N LEU A 254 2.44 -0.24 19.73
CA LEU A 254 1.58 0.88 20.08
C LEU A 254 2.47 2.05 20.52
N GLN A 255 2.50 3.12 19.76
CA GLN A 255 3.41 4.26 19.95
C GLN A 255 2.72 5.37 20.73
N GLU A 256 3.14 5.57 21.96
CA GLU A 256 2.55 6.56 22.85
C GLU A 256 2.84 7.98 22.36
N GLY A 257 1.83 8.85 22.37
CA GLY A 257 1.93 10.25 21.96
C GLY A 257 1.79 10.50 20.47
N TYR A 258 1.74 9.46 19.65
CA TYR A 258 1.67 9.60 18.19
C TYR A 258 0.24 9.51 17.68
N ASP A 259 -0.04 10.26 16.63
CA ASP A 259 -1.34 10.33 15.95
C ASP A 259 -1.34 9.54 14.62
N HIS A 260 -2.18 9.93 13.67
CA HIS A 260 -2.33 9.28 12.36
C HIS A 260 -1.55 9.99 11.24
N SER A 261 -0.79 11.02 11.57
CA SER A 261 -0.16 11.89 10.58
C SER A 261 1.19 11.36 10.06
N TYR A 262 1.78 12.09 9.12
CA TYR A 262 3.14 11.82 8.67
C TYR A 262 4.21 12.14 9.74
N TYR A 263 3.88 12.89 10.78
CA TYR A 263 4.78 13.01 11.95
C TYR A 263 5.00 11.64 12.59
N PHE A 264 3.94 10.84 12.69
CA PHE A 264 4.02 9.45 13.14
C PHE A 264 4.78 8.60 12.13
N THR A 265 4.37 8.58 10.87
CA THR A 265 4.98 7.75 9.82
C THR A 265 6.47 8.05 9.67
N SER A 266 6.85 9.32 9.59
CA SER A 266 8.25 9.70 9.39
C SER A 266 9.15 9.32 10.58
N THR A 267 8.59 9.25 11.78
CA THR A 267 9.36 8.84 12.96
C THR A 267 9.82 7.39 12.86
N PHE A 268 8.98 6.51 12.31
CA PHE A 268 9.23 5.07 12.31
C PHE A 268 9.52 4.49 10.92
N ILE A 269 9.58 5.32 9.88
CA ILE A 269 9.76 4.82 8.50
C ILE A 269 11.06 4.05 8.32
N ALA A 270 12.14 4.49 8.95
CA ALA A 270 13.43 3.79 8.84
C ALA A 270 13.37 2.37 9.43
N ASP A 271 12.59 2.17 10.50
CA ASP A 271 12.40 0.84 11.08
C ASP A 271 11.71 -0.09 10.09
N HIS A 272 10.73 0.42 9.35
CA HIS A 272 10.02 -0.36 8.33
C HIS A 272 10.92 -0.67 7.14
N ILE A 273 11.73 0.27 6.69
CA ILE A 273 12.71 0.01 5.63
C ILE A 273 13.69 -1.08 6.08
N ARG A 274 14.20 -1.03 7.31
CA ARG A 274 15.08 -2.06 7.86
C ARG A 274 14.39 -3.42 7.97
N HIS A 275 13.11 -3.43 8.36
CA HIS A 275 12.32 -4.66 8.40
C HIS A 275 12.30 -5.34 7.02
N HIS A 276 11.98 -4.59 5.98
CA HIS A 276 11.94 -5.13 4.61
C HIS A 276 13.34 -5.52 4.12
N ALA A 277 14.36 -4.71 4.39
CA ALA A 277 15.73 -4.99 3.99
C ALA A 277 16.23 -6.32 4.57
N LYS A 278 15.85 -6.64 5.80
CA LYS A 278 16.22 -7.90 6.45
C LYS A 278 15.78 -9.12 5.62
N TYR A 279 14.58 -9.07 5.06
CA TYR A 279 14.04 -10.17 4.26
C TYR A 279 14.45 -10.12 2.80
N LEU A 280 14.62 -8.93 2.25
CA LEU A 280 14.95 -8.75 0.84
C LEU A 280 16.42 -8.94 0.53
N ASN A 281 17.30 -8.64 1.49
CA ASN A 281 18.75 -8.78 1.35
C ASN A 281 19.29 -10.07 1.98
N ALA A 282 18.42 -10.92 2.42
CA ALA A 282 18.79 -12.19 3.02
C ALA A 282 19.34 -13.19 1.98
#